data_488220c88cce76b9fff10d38491dba0a
#
_entry.id   488220c88cce76b9fff10d38491dba0a
#
_cell.length_a   1.000
_cell.length_b   1.000
_cell.length_c   1.000
_cell.angle_alpha   90.00
_cell.angle_beta   90.00
_cell.angle_gamma   90.00
#
_symmetry.space_group_name_H-M   'P 1'
#
loop_
_entity.id
_entity.type
_entity.pdbx_description
1 polymer ?
#
loop_
_entity_poly.entity_id
_entity_poly.type
_entity_poly.pdbx_seq_one_letter_code
_entity_poly.pdbx_strand_id
1 'polypeptide(L)'
;MHIESYLTNLLSMDGIAIYYGKILTFAEANGYFHSLLQNTPWKNDEVVVFGKHIVTKRKTAWYGDSNYVYIYSNSIKQALPWTRELINLKHLVENLSNTKFNSCLLNLYHDGNEGMGWHSDDEKSIEENSTIASVSFGAERKFPFKHKQNKKIISVLLEHGSLLLMKKVTQKNWLHSLPKSKKITLPRINLTFRRMVT
;
A
#
# COMPACT_ATOMS: atom_id res chain seq x y z
N MET A 1 25.89 4.37 0.65
CA MET A 1 25.55 5.19 1.85
C MET A 1 24.05 5.00 2.08
N HIS A 2 23.65 4.41 3.22
CA HIS A 2 22.23 4.15 3.48
C HIS A 2 21.52 5.47 3.80
N ILE A 3 20.62 5.90 2.91
CA ILE A 3 19.81 7.13 3.05
C ILE A 3 18.92 7.08 4.32
N GLU A 4 18.59 5.89 4.83
CA GLU A 4 17.74 5.71 6.02
C GLU A 4 18.26 6.40 7.30
N SER A 5 19.56 6.63 7.44
CA SER A 5 20.13 7.22 8.66
C SER A 5 19.69 8.68 8.92
N TYR A 6 19.11 9.35 7.91
CA TYR A 6 18.66 10.75 7.99
C TYR A 6 17.14 10.90 8.00
N LEU A 7 16.40 9.79 7.86
CA LEU A 7 14.93 9.82 7.79
C LEU A 7 14.34 9.62 9.18
N THR A 8 13.44 10.52 9.56
CA THR A 8 12.79 10.49 10.87
C THR A 8 11.66 9.47 10.91
N ASN A 9 11.59 8.67 11.99
CA ASN A 9 10.43 7.85 12.27
C ASN A 9 9.23 8.75 12.57
N LEU A 10 8.16 8.61 11.81
CA LEU A 10 6.90 9.36 12.04
C LEU A 10 6.21 8.96 13.33
N LEU A 11 6.36 7.69 13.76
CA LEU A 11 5.69 7.16 14.94
C LEU A 11 6.56 7.36 16.18
N SER A 12 5.99 7.93 17.21
CA SER A 12 6.73 8.29 18.43
C SER A 12 6.97 7.10 19.38
N MET A 13 6.27 5.97 19.17
CA MET A 13 6.34 4.77 20.00
C MET A 13 5.78 3.56 19.26
N ASP A 14 6.13 2.37 19.69
CA ASP A 14 5.51 1.09 19.34
C ASP A 14 5.33 0.84 17.83
N GLY A 15 6.23 1.38 17.01
CA GLY A 15 6.22 1.21 15.56
C GLY A 15 7.26 2.06 14.86
N ILE A 16 7.50 1.72 13.60
CA ILE A 16 8.41 2.45 12.72
C ILE A 16 7.69 2.70 11.40
N ALA A 17 7.41 3.97 11.12
CA ALA A 17 6.94 4.43 9.82
C ALA A 17 7.90 5.49 9.28
N ILE A 18 8.50 5.24 8.13
CA ILE A 18 9.49 6.12 7.51
C ILE A 18 8.95 6.59 6.17
N TYR A 19 8.81 7.90 6.02
CA TYR A 19 8.39 8.51 4.78
C TYR A 19 9.59 9.05 4.02
N TYR A 20 9.86 8.47 2.85
CA TYR A 20 10.98 8.84 1.99
C TYR A 20 10.72 10.07 1.12
N GLY A 21 9.46 10.55 1.08
CA GLY A 21 9.06 11.53 0.08
C GLY A 21 9.05 10.92 -1.32
N LYS A 22 9.25 11.76 -2.33
CA LYS A 22 9.29 11.35 -3.75
C LYS A 22 10.58 10.61 -4.04
N ILE A 23 10.47 9.37 -4.49
CA ILE A 23 11.60 8.48 -4.86
C ILE A 23 11.79 8.39 -6.38
N LEU A 24 10.91 9.03 -7.13
CA LEU A 24 10.90 9.10 -8.60
C LEU A 24 10.78 10.58 -9.02
N THR A 25 11.33 10.91 -10.17
CA THR A 25 11.03 12.18 -10.83
C THR A 25 9.56 12.26 -11.23
N PHE A 26 9.05 13.46 -11.45
CA PHE A 26 7.66 13.64 -11.88
C PHE A 26 7.36 12.92 -13.21
N ALA A 27 8.30 12.93 -14.16
CA ALA A 27 8.15 12.25 -15.44
C ALA A 27 8.10 10.73 -15.29
N GLU A 28 8.98 10.14 -14.48
CA GLU A 28 8.97 8.70 -14.21
C GLU A 28 7.68 8.28 -13.48
N ALA A 29 7.29 9.04 -12.46
CA ALA A 29 6.07 8.76 -11.69
C ALA A 29 4.82 8.83 -12.59
N ASN A 30 4.72 9.82 -13.49
CA ASN A 30 3.65 9.88 -14.49
C ASN A 30 3.68 8.70 -15.46
N GLY A 31 4.85 8.30 -15.94
CA GLY A 31 5.01 7.13 -16.80
C GLY A 31 4.45 5.86 -16.14
N TYR A 32 4.86 5.60 -14.91
CA TYR A 32 4.32 4.47 -14.12
C TYR A 32 2.82 4.60 -13.87
N PHE A 33 2.34 5.78 -13.50
CA PHE A 33 0.92 6.00 -13.22
C PHE A 33 0.05 5.68 -14.45
N HIS A 34 0.38 6.21 -15.63
CA HIS A 34 -0.39 5.98 -16.85
C HIS A 34 -0.31 4.53 -17.31
N SER A 35 0.88 3.92 -17.27
CA SER A 35 1.05 2.53 -17.64
C SER A 35 0.25 1.60 -16.72
N LEU A 36 0.36 1.76 -15.40
CA LEU A 36 -0.41 0.95 -14.44
C LEU A 36 -1.92 1.16 -14.59
N LEU A 37 -2.36 2.40 -14.82
CA LEU A 37 -3.78 2.70 -14.98
C LEU A 37 -4.39 1.96 -16.20
N GLN A 38 -3.65 1.91 -17.31
CA GLN A 38 -4.12 1.35 -18.58
C GLN A 38 -3.93 -0.18 -18.68
N ASN A 39 -2.82 -0.71 -18.16
CA ASN A 39 -2.39 -2.08 -18.43
C ASN A 39 -2.67 -3.07 -17.30
N THR A 40 -3.04 -2.60 -16.10
CA THR A 40 -3.36 -3.50 -14.99
C THR A 40 -4.76 -4.10 -15.18
N PRO A 41 -4.95 -5.42 -15.03
CA PRO A 41 -6.27 -6.07 -15.12
C PRO A 41 -7.08 -5.81 -13.85
N TRP A 42 -7.53 -4.58 -13.68
CA TRP A 42 -8.27 -4.12 -12.53
C TRP A 42 -9.58 -4.86 -12.31
N LYS A 43 -9.81 -5.37 -11.10
CA LYS A 43 -11.09 -5.96 -10.67
C LYS A 43 -11.65 -5.16 -9.50
N ASN A 44 -12.97 -5.03 -9.44
CA ASN A 44 -13.62 -4.44 -8.26
C ASN A 44 -13.24 -5.24 -7.01
N ASP A 45 -12.97 -4.53 -5.92
CA ASP A 45 -12.72 -5.20 -4.66
C ASP A 45 -14.03 -5.54 -3.96
N GLU A 46 -14.05 -6.72 -3.33
CA GLU A 46 -15.20 -7.26 -2.63
C GLU A 46 -14.87 -7.35 -1.14
N VAL A 47 -15.77 -6.88 -0.31
CA VAL A 47 -15.62 -6.90 1.14
C VAL A 47 -16.89 -7.39 1.81
N VAL A 48 -16.77 -8.07 2.95
CA VAL A 48 -17.92 -8.42 3.79
C VAL A 48 -17.98 -7.44 4.96
N VAL A 49 -19.06 -6.71 5.06
CA VAL A 49 -19.32 -5.75 6.15
C VAL A 49 -20.60 -6.14 6.84
N PHE A 50 -20.52 -6.47 8.12
CA PHE A 50 -21.67 -6.98 8.91
C PHE A 50 -22.42 -8.13 8.24
N GLY A 51 -21.69 -9.10 7.68
CA GLY A 51 -22.26 -10.25 6.98
C GLY A 51 -22.81 -9.97 5.57
N LYS A 52 -22.78 -8.72 5.10
CA LYS A 52 -23.22 -8.34 3.75
C LYS A 52 -22.03 -8.28 2.80
N HIS A 53 -22.16 -8.95 1.66
CA HIS A 53 -21.19 -8.86 0.56
C HIS A 53 -21.36 -7.53 -0.18
N ILE A 54 -20.31 -6.74 -0.25
CA ILE A 54 -20.31 -5.42 -0.88
C ILE A 54 -19.20 -5.39 -1.94
N VAL A 55 -19.61 -5.14 -3.19
CA VAL A 55 -18.68 -4.83 -4.28
C VAL A 55 -18.36 -3.34 -4.20
N THR A 56 -17.08 -3.00 -3.96
CA THR A 56 -16.65 -1.61 -3.85
C THR A 56 -16.39 -1.02 -5.23
N LYS A 57 -16.39 0.31 -5.34
CA LYS A 57 -15.96 1.00 -6.57
C LYS A 57 -14.45 0.93 -6.74
N ARG A 58 -13.70 0.90 -5.62
CA ARG A 58 -12.24 0.69 -5.63
C ARG A 58 -11.91 -0.59 -6.38
N LYS A 59 -10.86 -0.54 -7.21
CA LYS A 59 -10.35 -1.71 -7.92
C LYS A 59 -9.02 -2.17 -7.36
N THR A 60 -8.77 -3.45 -7.49
CA THR A 60 -7.53 -4.08 -7.02
C THR A 60 -6.94 -4.98 -8.09
N ALA A 61 -5.63 -5.21 -7.99
CA ALA A 61 -4.92 -6.28 -8.67
C ALA A 61 -3.81 -6.78 -7.74
N TRP A 62 -3.52 -8.08 -7.77
CA TRP A 62 -2.52 -8.67 -6.88
C TRP A 62 -1.49 -9.45 -7.69
N TYR A 63 -0.20 -9.23 -7.38
CA TYR A 63 0.95 -9.84 -8.05
C TYR A 63 1.87 -10.51 -7.03
N GLY A 64 2.57 -11.57 -7.45
CA GLY A 64 3.49 -12.28 -6.54
C GLY A 64 4.46 -13.21 -7.26
N ASP A 65 5.50 -13.66 -6.51
CA ASP A 65 6.53 -14.58 -7.00
C ASP A 65 5.99 -15.99 -7.26
N SER A 66 4.87 -16.33 -6.62
CA SER A 66 4.16 -17.60 -6.75
C SER A 66 2.68 -17.34 -6.96
N ASN A 67 1.96 -18.36 -7.43
CA ASN A 67 0.51 -18.33 -7.54
C ASN A 67 -0.13 -18.40 -6.13
N TYR A 68 0.17 -17.42 -5.28
CA TYR A 68 -0.46 -17.34 -3.97
C TYR A 68 -1.97 -17.35 -4.14
N VAL A 69 -2.64 -18.17 -3.34
CA VAL A 69 -4.10 -18.24 -3.31
C VAL A 69 -4.57 -17.70 -1.97
N TYR A 70 -5.38 -16.69 -2.01
CA TYR A 70 -6.02 -16.13 -0.83
C TYR A 70 -7.53 -16.30 -0.95
N ILE A 71 -8.10 -17.06 -0.01
CA ILE A 71 -9.56 -17.24 0.05
C ILE A 71 -10.12 -16.17 0.97
N TYR A 72 -10.84 -15.22 0.39
CA TYR A 72 -11.53 -14.18 1.13
C TYR A 72 -13.01 -14.19 0.77
N SER A 73 -13.87 -14.41 1.78
CA SER A 73 -15.33 -14.35 1.60
C SER A 73 -15.88 -15.20 0.44
N ASN A 74 -15.41 -16.46 0.31
CA ASN A 74 -15.73 -17.40 -0.78
C ASN A 74 -15.23 -16.97 -2.18
N SER A 75 -14.45 -15.90 -2.30
CA SER A 75 -13.74 -15.58 -3.54
C SER A 75 -12.28 -16.01 -3.47
N ILE A 76 -11.83 -16.72 -4.50
CA ILE A 76 -10.43 -17.12 -4.65
C ILE A 76 -9.72 -15.96 -5.35
N LYS A 77 -8.81 -15.28 -4.64
CA LYS A 77 -7.89 -14.32 -5.24
C LYS A 77 -6.57 -15.03 -5.51
N GLN A 78 -6.14 -15.04 -6.76
CA GLN A 78 -4.87 -15.60 -7.17
C GLN A 78 -3.93 -14.48 -7.58
N ALA A 79 -2.67 -14.55 -7.12
CA ALA A 79 -1.66 -13.59 -7.52
C ALA A 79 -1.31 -13.76 -9.00
N LEU A 80 -1.21 -12.66 -9.71
CA LEU A 80 -0.76 -12.59 -11.11
C LEU A 80 0.78 -12.64 -11.16
N PRO A 81 1.37 -13.10 -12.26
CA PRO A 81 2.80 -13.00 -12.48
C PRO A 81 3.22 -11.53 -12.60
N TRP A 82 4.42 -11.21 -12.12
CA TRP A 82 4.97 -9.85 -12.17
C TRP A 82 5.06 -9.33 -13.61
N THR A 83 4.67 -8.08 -13.80
CA THR A 83 5.01 -7.34 -15.03
C THR A 83 6.42 -6.76 -14.91
N ARG A 84 7.05 -6.41 -16.05
CA ARG A 84 8.38 -5.78 -16.08
C ARG A 84 8.41 -4.48 -15.26
N GLU A 85 7.36 -3.68 -15.34
CA GLU A 85 7.24 -2.41 -14.60
C GLU A 85 7.19 -2.64 -13.09
N LEU A 86 6.41 -3.63 -12.64
CA LEU A 86 6.32 -3.97 -11.21
C LEU A 86 7.63 -4.57 -10.68
N ILE A 87 8.37 -5.34 -11.51
CA ILE A 87 9.72 -5.82 -11.16
C ILE A 87 10.68 -4.64 -10.97
N ASN A 88 10.66 -3.66 -11.86
CA ASN A 88 11.52 -2.47 -11.75
C ASN A 88 11.21 -1.67 -10.47
N LEU A 89 9.93 -1.44 -10.17
CA LEU A 89 9.50 -0.78 -8.93
C LEU A 89 9.85 -1.60 -7.69
N LYS A 90 9.67 -2.93 -7.74
CA LYS A 90 10.06 -3.86 -6.67
C LYS A 90 11.56 -3.70 -6.36
N HIS A 91 12.43 -3.76 -7.37
CA HIS A 91 13.88 -3.61 -7.19
C HIS A 91 14.24 -2.24 -6.63
N LEU A 92 13.63 -1.15 -7.10
CA LEU A 92 13.85 0.18 -6.56
C LEU A 92 13.51 0.24 -5.06
N VAL A 93 12.34 -0.27 -4.70
CA VAL A 93 11.86 -0.27 -3.31
C VAL A 93 12.71 -1.20 -2.42
N GLU A 94 13.11 -2.37 -2.93
CA GLU A 94 14.01 -3.31 -2.23
C GLU A 94 15.38 -2.67 -1.94
N ASN A 95 15.95 -1.96 -2.91
CA ASN A 95 17.23 -1.27 -2.75
C ASN A 95 17.13 -0.14 -1.71
N LEU A 96 16.03 0.64 -1.72
CA LEU A 96 15.84 1.73 -0.77
C LEU A 96 15.54 1.23 0.65
N SER A 97 14.78 0.15 0.78
CA SER A 97 14.35 -0.39 2.09
C SER A 97 15.29 -1.42 2.68
N ASN A 98 16.25 -1.91 1.90
CA ASN A 98 17.10 -3.06 2.22
C ASN A 98 16.26 -4.29 2.68
N THR A 99 15.13 -4.52 1.99
CA THR A 99 14.17 -5.58 2.33
C THR A 99 13.69 -6.24 1.04
N LYS A 100 13.48 -7.56 1.07
CA LYS A 100 12.94 -8.32 -0.05
C LYS A 100 11.43 -8.48 0.06
N PHE A 101 10.74 -8.37 -1.09
CA PHE A 101 9.30 -8.53 -1.21
C PHE A 101 8.99 -9.62 -2.24
N ASN A 102 7.92 -10.37 -2.00
CA ASN A 102 7.48 -11.43 -2.89
C ASN A 102 6.02 -11.24 -3.39
N SER A 103 5.40 -10.14 -3.01
CA SER A 103 4.01 -9.83 -3.35
C SER A 103 3.77 -8.32 -3.42
N CYS A 104 2.82 -7.91 -4.26
CA CYS A 104 2.37 -6.52 -4.36
C CYS A 104 0.86 -6.46 -4.60
N LEU A 105 0.13 -5.83 -3.68
CA LEU A 105 -1.27 -5.49 -3.85
C LEU A 105 -1.38 -4.08 -4.41
N LEU A 106 -2.05 -3.94 -5.55
CA LEU A 106 -2.37 -2.66 -6.16
C LEU A 106 -3.81 -2.27 -5.83
N ASN A 107 -4.01 -1.00 -5.48
CA ASN A 107 -5.31 -0.41 -5.25
C ASN A 107 -5.49 0.81 -6.15
N LEU A 108 -6.57 0.86 -6.92
CA LEU A 108 -6.99 2.02 -7.71
C LEU A 108 -8.20 2.67 -7.03
N TYR A 109 -8.04 3.93 -6.68
CA TYR A 109 -9.08 4.84 -6.22
C TYR A 109 -9.37 5.83 -7.34
N HIS A 110 -10.60 5.91 -7.83
CA HIS A 110 -10.96 6.76 -8.97
C HIS A 110 -10.99 8.24 -8.59
N ASP A 111 -11.37 8.52 -7.35
CA ASP A 111 -11.40 9.86 -6.78
C ASP A 111 -11.36 9.82 -5.24
N GLY A 112 -11.56 10.96 -4.62
CA GLY A 112 -11.57 11.10 -3.16
C GLY A 112 -12.83 10.56 -2.46
N ASN A 113 -13.89 10.19 -3.17
CA ASN A 113 -15.06 9.53 -2.57
C ASN A 113 -14.75 8.08 -2.20
N GLU A 114 -13.66 7.53 -2.72
CA GLU A 114 -13.14 6.22 -2.38
C GLU A 114 -12.04 6.33 -1.32
N GLY A 115 -11.97 5.35 -0.45
CA GLY A 115 -11.00 5.32 0.65
C GLY A 115 -10.92 3.96 1.31
N MET A 116 -10.14 3.90 2.39
CA MET A 116 -10.00 2.72 3.22
C MET A 116 -10.22 3.11 4.69
N GLY A 117 -11.06 2.36 5.38
CA GLY A 117 -11.27 2.51 6.81
C GLY A 117 -10.00 2.23 7.63
N TRP A 118 -10.12 2.37 8.94
CA TRP A 118 -9.03 2.03 9.86
C TRP A 118 -8.77 0.52 9.86
N HIS A 119 -7.54 0.12 9.51
CA HIS A 119 -7.07 -1.26 9.47
C HIS A 119 -5.58 -1.36 9.77
N SER A 120 -5.09 -2.53 9.94
CA SER A 120 -3.67 -2.92 9.89
C SER A 120 -3.50 -4.06 8.90
N ASP A 121 -2.32 -4.17 8.31
CA ASP A 121 -1.94 -5.27 7.41
C ASP A 121 -1.32 -6.40 8.26
N ASP A 122 -2.17 -7.07 9.06
CA ASP A 122 -1.79 -8.10 10.03
C ASP A 122 -2.41 -9.48 9.71
N GLU A 123 -2.72 -9.72 8.44
CA GLU A 123 -3.23 -11.00 7.97
C GLU A 123 -2.18 -12.11 8.18
N LYS A 124 -2.63 -13.30 8.58
CA LYS A 124 -1.77 -14.48 8.84
C LYS A 124 -0.90 -14.91 7.65
N SER A 125 -1.30 -14.55 6.44
CA SER A 125 -0.56 -14.80 5.20
C SER A 125 0.60 -13.84 4.96
N ILE A 126 0.73 -12.77 5.75
CA ILE A 126 1.85 -11.83 5.71
C ILE A 126 2.85 -12.22 6.79
N GLU A 127 4.15 -12.21 6.45
CA GLU A 127 5.21 -12.50 7.41
C GLU A 127 5.18 -11.50 8.57
N GLU A 128 5.05 -12.04 9.79
CA GLU A 128 4.92 -11.22 11.00
C GLU A 128 6.14 -10.30 11.19
N ASN A 129 5.88 -9.05 11.57
CA ASN A 129 6.90 -8.01 11.76
C ASN A 129 7.73 -7.68 10.50
N SER A 130 7.35 -8.18 9.32
CA SER A 130 8.01 -7.80 8.08
C SER A 130 7.81 -6.33 7.73
N THR A 131 8.65 -5.83 6.85
CA THR A 131 8.49 -4.49 6.28
C THR A 131 7.37 -4.50 5.24
N ILE A 132 6.51 -3.50 5.28
CA ILE A 132 5.52 -3.20 4.25
C ILE A 132 5.94 -1.90 3.58
N ALA A 133 6.01 -1.90 2.25
CA ALA A 133 6.36 -0.71 1.48
C ALA A 133 5.18 -0.24 0.64
N SER A 134 4.81 1.02 0.80
CA SER A 134 3.68 1.65 0.11
C SER A 134 4.18 2.72 -0.85
N VAL A 135 4.01 2.49 -2.16
CA VAL A 135 4.30 3.47 -3.22
C VAL A 135 3.01 4.09 -3.70
N SER A 136 2.99 5.42 -3.83
CA SER A 136 1.79 6.18 -4.22
C SER A 136 1.98 6.87 -5.56
N PHE A 137 0.98 6.77 -6.44
CA PHE A 137 0.93 7.45 -7.72
C PHE A 137 -0.40 8.19 -7.90
N GLY A 138 -0.39 9.32 -8.61
CA GLY A 138 -1.57 10.14 -8.90
C GLY A 138 -1.92 11.08 -7.76
N ALA A 139 -3.20 11.21 -7.43
CA ALA A 139 -3.66 12.17 -6.43
C ALA A 139 -3.04 11.97 -5.05
N GLU A 140 -2.53 13.05 -4.47
CA GLU A 140 -1.98 13.06 -3.12
C GLU A 140 -3.08 12.87 -2.09
N ARG A 141 -2.81 12.04 -1.08
CA ARG A 141 -3.81 11.69 -0.07
C ARG A 141 -3.22 11.77 1.33
N LYS A 142 -3.97 12.36 2.25
CA LYS A 142 -3.69 12.25 3.68
C LYS A 142 -3.78 10.81 4.14
N PHE A 143 -2.78 10.35 4.89
CA PHE A 143 -2.68 8.99 5.41
C PHE A 143 -2.41 9.06 6.91
N PRO A 144 -3.44 8.97 7.74
CA PRO A 144 -3.31 8.97 9.18
C PRO A 144 -3.00 7.58 9.72
N PHE A 145 -2.14 7.56 10.73
CA PHE A 145 -1.92 6.45 11.66
C PHE A 145 -2.67 6.74 12.96
N LYS A 146 -3.25 5.71 13.58
CA LYS A 146 -3.89 5.79 14.89
C LYS A 146 -3.38 4.67 15.79
N HIS A 147 -2.78 5.01 16.92
CA HIS A 147 -2.32 4.02 17.89
C HIS A 147 -3.51 3.24 18.49
N LYS A 148 -3.42 1.90 18.52
CA LYS A 148 -4.54 1.03 18.92
C LYS A 148 -4.96 1.27 20.38
N GLN A 149 -4.01 1.55 21.31
CA GLN A 149 -4.28 1.75 22.73
C GLN A 149 -4.61 3.22 23.05
N ASN A 150 -3.65 4.14 22.92
CA ASN A 150 -3.79 5.53 23.39
C ASN A 150 -4.51 6.45 22.39
N LYS A 151 -4.91 5.94 21.21
CA LYS A 151 -5.66 6.65 20.16
C LYS A 151 -4.93 7.86 19.55
N LYS A 152 -3.63 8.05 19.85
CA LYS A 152 -2.81 9.10 19.24
C LYS A 152 -2.88 9.00 17.72
N ILE A 153 -3.06 10.14 17.04
CA ILE A 153 -3.13 10.22 15.58
C ILE A 153 -1.95 11.01 15.07
N ILE A 154 -1.26 10.45 14.06
CA ILE A 154 -0.18 11.07 13.32
C ILE A 154 -0.52 10.93 11.84
N SER A 155 -0.28 11.95 11.03
CA SER A 155 -0.66 11.93 9.61
C SER A 155 0.52 12.31 8.74
N VAL A 156 0.59 11.69 7.56
CA VAL A 156 1.50 12.04 6.48
C VAL A 156 0.71 12.30 5.20
N LEU A 157 1.19 13.16 4.33
CA LEU A 157 0.68 13.32 2.98
C LEU A 157 1.46 12.38 2.06
N LEU A 158 0.76 11.44 1.43
CA LEU A 158 1.37 10.55 0.43
C LEU A 158 1.33 11.24 -0.93
N GLU A 159 2.50 11.69 -1.37
CA GLU A 159 2.69 12.43 -2.62
C GLU A 159 2.79 11.50 -3.82
N HIS A 160 2.66 12.06 -5.01
CA HIS A 160 2.87 11.36 -6.28
C HIS A 160 4.33 10.91 -6.44
N GLY A 161 4.55 9.60 -6.69
CA GLY A 161 5.88 9.00 -6.78
C GLY A 161 6.58 8.81 -5.43
N SER A 162 5.86 8.83 -4.31
CA SER A 162 6.41 8.71 -2.97
C SER A 162 6.41 7.29 -2.41
N LEU A 163 7.31 7.06 -1.44
CA LEU A 163 7.46 5.80 -0.70
C LEU A 163 7.25 6.01 0.80
N LEU A 164 6.42 5.18 1.39
CA LEU A 164 6.27 5.01 2.84
C LEU A 164 6.63 3.58 3.22
N LEU A 165 7.50 3.41 4.22
CA LEU A 165 7.80 2.12 4.83
C LEU A 165 7.13 2.02 6.19
N MET A 166 6.51 0.88 6.48
CA MET A 166 6.00 0.48 7.79
C MET A 166 6.74 -0.78 8.21
N LYS A 167 7.45 -0.73 9.36
CA LYS A 167 8.39 -1.78 9.77
C LYS A 167 8.04 -2.36 11.15
N LYS A 168 8.51 -3.57 11.40
CA LYS A 168 8.43 -4.25 12.71
C LYS A 168 6.98 -4.31 13.24
N VAL A 169 6.81 -4.01 14.52
CA VAL A 169 5.53 -4.09 15.25
C VAL A 169 4.49 -3.02 14.87
N THR A 170 4.73 -2.25 13.81
CA THR A 170 3.81 -1.17 13.40
C THR A 170 2.40 -1.70 13.16
N GLN A 171 2.24 -2.81 12.44
CA GLN A 171 0.92 -3.38 12.13
C GLN A 171 0.23 -3.94 13.40
N LYS A 172 1.01 -4.35 14.40
CA LYS A 172 0.48 -4.84 15.68
C LYS A 172 -0.12 -3.71 16.52
N ASN A 173 0.52 -2.53 16.53
CA ASN A 173 0.21 -1.45 17.47
C ASN A 173 -0.53 -0.26 16.82
N TRP A 174 -0.46 -0.10 15.52
CA TRP A 174 -1.05 1.02 14.81
C TRP A 174 -2.04 0.58 13.73
N LEU A 175 -3.12 1.32 13.64
CA LEU A 175 -4.03 1.30 12.49
C LEU A 175 -3.64 2.43 11.54
N HIS A 176 -3.94 2.24 10.27
CA HIS A 176 -3.85 3.30 9.28
C HIS A 176 -5.12 3.35 8.42
N SER A 177 -5.32 4.44 7.70
CA SER A 177 -6.51 4.61 6.86
C SER A 177 -6.23 5.53 5.67
N LEU A 178 -7.14 5.51 4.70
CA LEU A 178 -7.20 6.48 3.61
C LEU A 178 -8.56 7.18 3.67
N PRO A 179 -8.69 8.30 4.39
CA PRO A 179 -9.98 8.97 4.57
C PRO A 179 -10.51 9.51 3.25
N LYS A 180 -11.83 9.45 3.08
CA LYS A 180 -12.51 10.07 1.93
C LYS A 180 -12.36 11.60 1.98
N SER A 181 -12.28 12.23 0.79
CA SER A 181 -12.19 13.68 0.65
C SER A 181 -12.84 14.15 -0.64
N LYS A 182 -13.95 14.85 -0.54
CA LYS A 182 -14.67 15.42 -1.69
C LYS A 182 -13.85 16.42 -2.52
N LYS A 183 -12.74 16.94 -1.96
CA LYS A 183 -11.85 17.88 -2.64
C LYS A 183 -10.95 17.22 -3.70
N ILE A 184 -10.84 15.89 -3.68
CA ILE A 184 -9.97 15.13 -4.55
C ILE A 184 -10.81 14.51 -5.66
N THR A 185 -10.56 14.92 -6.89
CA THR A 185 -11.30 14.49 -8.07
C THR A 185 -10.48 13.62 -9.02
N LEU A 186 -9.17 13.49 -8.76
CA LEU A 186 -8.24 12.75 -9.59
C LEU A 186 -7.97 11.36 -9.01
N PRO A 187 -7.63 10.37 -9.86
CA PRO A 187 -7.36 9.01 -9.43
C PRO A 187 -6.01 8.89 -8.71
N ARG A 188 -5.94 7.85 -7.85
CA ARG A 188 -4.74 7.43 -7.15
C ARG A 188 -4.54 5.92 -7.31
N ILE A 189 -3.31 5.51 -7.57
CA ILE A 189 -2.88 4.12 -7.49
C ILE A 189 -1.94 3.97 -6.30
N ASN A 190 -2.15 2.94 -5.49
CA ASN A 190 -1.25 2.54 -4.41
C ASN A 190 -0.72 1.14 -4.65
N LEU A 191 0.58 0.97 -4.51
CA LEU A 191 1.25 -0.31 -4.54
C LEU A 191 1.70 -0.65 -3.12
N THR A 192 1.26 -1.79 -2.59
CA THR A 192 1.66 -2.27 -1.27
C THR A 192 2.48 -3.54 -1.43
N PHE A 193 3.81 -3.39 -1.35
CA PHE A 193 4.76 -4.50 -1.39
C PHE A 193 4.82 -5.17 -0.02
N ARG A 194 4.73 -6.50 -0.02
CA ARG A 194 4.66 -7.34 1.19
C ARG A 194 5.50 -8.59 1.03
N ARG A 195 5.78 -9.24 2.14
CA ARG A 195 6.33 -10.58 2.18
C ARG A 195 5.26 -11.55 2.66
N MET A 196 4.77 -12.36 1.73
CA MET A 196 3.80 -13.42 2.02
C MET A 196 4.54 -14.64 2.57
N VAL A 197 3.93 -15.33 3.52
CA VAL A 197 4.32 -16.68 3.96
C VAL A 197 3.48 -17.71 3.21
N THR A 198 4.11 -18.82 2.84
CA THR A 198 3.46 -19.97 2.17
C THR A 198 2.78 -20.86 3.19
#